data_3288d025a637d9f849941f1a59e64d44
#
_entry.id   3288d025a637d9f849941f1a59e64d44
#
_cell.length_a   1.000
_cell.length_b   1.000
_cell.length_c   1.000
_cell.angle_alpha   90.00
_cell.angle_beta   90.00
_cell.angle_gamma   90.00
#
_symmetry.space_group_name_H-M   'P 1'
#
loop_
_entity.id
_entity.type
_entity.pdbx_description
1 polymer ?
#
loop_
_entity_poly.entity_id
_entity_poly.type
_entity_poly.pdbx_seq_one_letter_code
_entity_poly.pdbx_strand_id
1 'polypeptide(L)'
;MAENKLTVMNDLGEIKTIDFVNKFSTNISELLTLLGVTRKEPLSADMKIKTYKWEKDIDTTSVAEGDTIPLSKVTRKADKEYQVEWFKKRRAVSAEAIARHGASLAIDQADQRVMREIQNKIKTDFFTFLSTAPTKVNGTGLQGALAQTWGKLQTFSEFDGSPIVSFVNSLDVADYLGDKAVGADASNVFGMTLLKNFLGMQNVIVLPNVPQGKVYSTAIENIVLAYLDVNGSDLGGMFADYTDETGLIASSRDRSLNNLTYESVFFGALKLFAEIPAGVIEATIQNPAAASEPSTSSK
;
A
#
# COMPACT_ATOMS: atom_id res chain seq x y z
N MET A 1 22.78 -4.06 -48.30
CA MET A 1 21.43 -4.15 -47.73
C MET A 1 21.56 -4.94 -46.45
N ALA A 2 21.30 -4.34 -45.30
CA ALA A 2 21.32 -5.07 -44.03
C ALA A 2 20.16 -6.07 -44.04
N GLU A 3 20.44 -7.30 -43.59
CA GLU A 3 19.42 -8.33 -43.51
C GLU A 3 18.31 -7.92 -42.55
N ASN A 4 17.06 -8.01 -42.99
CA ASN A 4 15.85 -7.62 -42.29
C ASN A 4 15.56 -8.48 -41.04
N LYS A 5 16.52 -9.27 -40.54
CA LYS A 5 16.43 -10.15 -39.38
C LYS A 5 17.49 -9.85 -38.30
N LEU A 6 18.22 -8.73 -38.44
CA LEU A 6 19.19 -8.33 -37.43
C LEU A 6 18.46 -7.72 -36.24
N THR A 7 18.46 -8.37 -35.12
CA THR A 7 18.00 -7.79 -33.85
C THR A 7 18.97 -6.67 -33.47
N VAL A 8 18.54 -5.44 -33.63
CA VAL A 8 19.32 -4.25 -33.28
C VAL A 8 19.08 -3.93 -31.80
N MET A 9 20.02 -3.20 -31.22
CA MET A 9 20.02 -2.86 -29.80
C MET A 9 18.79 -2.08 -29.35
N ASN A 10 18.14 -1.36 -30.25
CA ASN A 10 16.87 -0.69 -30.04
C ASN A 10 15.74 -1.67 -29.70
N ASP A 11 15.69 -2.81 -30.37
CA ASP A 11 14.65 -3.83 -30.18
C ASP A 11 14.74 -4.46 -28.80
N LEU A 12 15.96 -4.69 -28.32
CA LEU A 12 16.23 -5.22 -26.98
C LEU A 12 15.94 -4.18 -25.87
N GLY A 13 16.21 -2.90 -26.15
CA GLY A 13 15.89 -1.81 -25.20
C GLY A 13 14.39 -1.62 -25.03
N GLU A 14 13.61 -1.74 -26.10
CA GLU A 14 12.16 -1.67 -26.10
C GLU A 14 11.53 -2.79 -25.26
N ILE A 15 11.92 -4.02 -25.54
CA ILE A 15 11.44 -5.21 -24.84
C ILE A 15 11.70 -5.06 -23.33
N LYS A 16 12.88 -4.59 -22.93
CA LYS A 16 13.22 -4.42 -21.50
C LYS A 16 12.37 -3.37 -20.79
N THR A 17 12.04 -2.29 -21.46
CA THR A 17 11.19 -1.25 -20.88
C THR A 17 9.75 -1.73 -20.74
N ILE A 18 9.24 -2.45 -21.72
CA ILE A 18 7.93 -3.12 -21.67
C ILE A 18 7.90 -4.14 -20.53
N ASP A 19 8.94 -4.99 -20.43
CA ASP A 19 9.07 -5.96 -19.34
C ASP A 19 9.05 -5.28 -17.96
N PHE A 20 9.70 -4.12 -17.80
CA PHE A 20 9.68 -3.37 -16.55
C PHE A 20 8.26 -2.93 -16.18
N VAL A 21 7.54 -2.32 -17.11
CA VAL A 21 6.16 -1.83 -16.87
C VAL A 21 5.25 -3.00 -16.53
N ASN A 22 5.32 -4.10 -17.26
CA ASN A 22 4.52 -5.30 -17.00
C ASN A 22 4.85 -5.93 -15.65
N LYS A 23 6.12 -6.04 -15.28
CA LYS A 23 6.55 -6.53 -13.96
C LYS A 23 6.06 -5.63 -12.83
N PHE A 24 6.10 -4.30 -13.02
CA PHE A 24 5.59 -3.37 -12.04
C PHE A 24 4.08 -3.54 -11.84
N SER A 25 3.32 -3.61 -12.92
CA SER A 25 1.88 -3.83 -12.90
C SER A 25 1.50 -5.15 -12.21
N THR A 26 2.19 -6.23 -12.56
CA THR A 26 2.02 -7.53 -11.89
C THR A 26 2.30 -7.42 -10.40
N ASN A 27 3.40 -6.79 -10.00
CA ASN A 27 3.76 -6.62 -8.59
C ASN A 27 2.73 -5.77 -7.82
N ILE A 28 2.17 -4.72 -8.44
CA ILE A 28 1.10 -3.93 -7.83
C ILE A 28 -0.18 -4.77 -7.70
N SER A 29 -0.53 -5.55 -8.71
CA SER A 29 -1.69 -6.44 -8.66
C SER A 29 -1.55 -7.50 -7.56
N GLU A 30 -0.35 -8.06 -7.39
CA GLU A 30 -0.03 -8.97 -6.28
C GLU A 30 -0.13 -8.27 -4.92
N LEU A 31 0.33 -7.03 -4.80
CA LEU A 31 0.18 -6.22 -3.59
C LEU A 31 -1.30 -6.00 -3.24
N LEU A 32 -2.11 -5.62 -4.22
CA LEU A 32 -3.55 -5.41 -4.01
C LEU A 32 -4.25 -6.70 -3.60
N THR A 33 -3.88 -7.81 -4.21
CA THR A 33 -4.39 -9.14 -3.85
C THR A 33 -4.00 -9.52 -2.42
N LEU A 34 -2.75 -9.25 -2.03
CA LEU A 34 -2.23 -9.49 -0.68
C LEU A 34 -3.01 -8.68 0.37
N LEU A 35 -3.26 -7.42 0.07
CA LEU A 35 -4.03 -6.52 0.94
C LEU A 35 -5.54 -6.80 0.87
N GLY A 36 -6.00 -7.61 -0.10
CA GLY A 36 -7.41 -7.83 -0.39
C GLY A 36 -8.12 -6.62 -1.02
N VAL A 37 -7.35 -5.63 -1.48
CA VAL A 37 -7.92 -4.37 -2.00
C VAL A 37 -8.57 -4.61 -3.36
N THR A 38 -9.87 -4.38 -3.43
CA THR A 38 -10.68 -4.48 -4.66
C THR A 38 -11.05 -3.11 -5.23
N ARG A 39 -11.00 -2.05 -4.41
CA ARG A 39 -11.41 -0.70 -4.81
C ARG A 39 -10.24 0.08 -5.39
N LYS A 40 -10.43 0.52 -6.65
CA LYS A 40 -9.50 1.37 -7.38
C LYS A 40 -10.24 2.63 -7.81
N GLU A 41 -9.71 3.80 -7.49
CA GLU A 41 -10.33 5.08 -7.82
C GLU A 41 -9.37 5.92 -8.68
N PRO A 42 -9.76 6.27 -9.92
CA PRO A 42 -8.96 7.18 -10.73
C PRO A 42 -8.96 8.58 -10.09
N LEU A 43 -7.79 9.19 -10.07
CA LEU A 43 -7.63 10.56 -9.56
C LEU A 43 -8.25 11.57 -10.52
N SER A 44 -8.88 12.59 -9.95
CA SER A 44 -9.32 13.77 -10.69
C SER A 44 -8.11 14.62 -11.12
N ALA A 45 -8.33 15.60 -12.01
CA ALA A 45 -7.28 16.44 -12.56
C ALA A 45 -6.48 17.23 -11.51
N ASP A 46 -7.08 17.52 -10.35
CA ASP A 46 -6.42 18.18 -9.22
C ASP A 46 -5.57 17.25 -8.33
N MET A 47 -5.51 15.95 -8.66
CA MET A 47 -4.68 14.95 -7.98
C MET A 47 -4.93 14.88 -6.46
N LYS A 48 -6.18 15.04 -6.01
CA LYS A 48 -6.55 15.03 -4.60
C LYS A 48 -7.35 13.82 -4.22
N ILE A 49 -7.08 13.31 -3.04
CA ILE A 49 -7.86 12.26 -2.37
C ILE A 49 -8.64 12.92 -1.24
N LYS A 50 -9.93 12.59 -1.14
CA LYS A 50 -10.80 13.02 -0.04
C LYS A 50 -11.10 11.84 0.86
N THR A 51 -10.87 11.99 2.15
CA THR A 51 -11.34 11.05 3.17
C THR A 51 -12.65 11.52 3.75
N TYR A 52 -13.42 10.60 4.32
CA TYR A 52 -14.77 10.87 4.76
C TYR A 52 -15.02 10.38 6.17
N LYS A 53 -15.99 11.03 6.82
CA LYS A 53 -16.59 10.54 8.06
C LYS A 53 -18.12 10.52 7.91
N TRP A 54 -18.75 9.56 8.55
CA TRP A 54 -20.19 9.46 8.61
C TRP A 54 -20.73 10.16 9.84
N GLU A 55 -21.71 11.03 9.66
CA GLU A 55 -22.53 11.56 10.73
C GLU A 55 -23.90 10.91 10.63
N LYS A 56 -24.30 10.22 11.68
CA LYS A 56 -25.55 9.48 11.76
C LYS A 56 -26.43 10.11 12.82
N ASP A 57 -27.61 10.53 12.42
CA ASP A 57 -28.70 10.96 13.31
C ASP A 57 -29.86 10.00 13.05
N ILE A 58 -29.79 8.84 13.71
CA ILE A 58 -30.75 7.75 13.54
C ILE A 58 -31.66 7.76 14.76
N ASP A 59 -32.93 8.03 14.53
CA ASP A 59 -33.93 7.89 15.56
C ASP A 59 -34.20 6.40 15.83
N THR A 60 -33.94 5.97 17.07
CA THR A 60 -34.15 4.60 17.55
C THR A 60 -35.43 4.48 18.40
N THR A 61 -36.27 5.50 18.42
CA THR A 61 -37.49 5.52 19.23
C THR A 61 -38.49 4.48 18.71
N SER A 62 -39.06 3.68 19.59
CA SER A 62 -40.16 2.79 19.24
C SER A 62 -41.43 3.63 18.98
N VAL A 63 -41.98 3.47 17.78
CA VAL A 63 -43.16 4.20 17.35
C VAL A 63 -44.40 3.34 17.58
N ALA A 64 -45.44 3.91 18.21
CA ALA A 64 -46.72 3.22 18.43
C ALA A 64 -47.53 3.09 17.13
N GLU A 65 -48.48 2.18 17.11
CA GLU A 65 -49.38 2.00 15.96
C GLU A 65 -50.17 3.27 15.67
N GLY A 66 -50.04 3.77 14.43
CA GLY A 66 -50.69 5.00 13.97
C GLY A 66 -49.93 6.30 14.16
N ASP A 67 -48.76 6.25 14.84
CA ASP A 67 -47.91 7.42 15.02
C ASP A 67 -46.96 7.68 13.82
N THR A 68 -46.55 8.93 13.68
CA THR A 68 -45.62 9.32 12.62
C THR A 68 -44.20 8.82 12.91
N ILE A 69 -43.64 8.02 12.00
CA ILE A 69 -42.24 7.55 12.09
C ILE A 69 -41.29 8.74 11.92
N PRO A 70 -40.41 9.02 12.90
CA PRO A 70 -39.43 10.10 12.79
C PRO A 70 -38.42 9.85 11.68
N LEU A 71 -37.94 10.93 11.06
CA LEU A 71 -36.94 10.85 9.98
C LEU A 71 -35.54 10.67 10.55
N SER A 72 -34.84 9.65 10.08
CA SER A 72 -33.41 9.48 10.33
C SER A 72 -32.56 10.11 9.22
N LYS A 73 -31.43 10.71 9.58
CA LYS A 73 -30.53 11.37 8.65
C LYS A 73 -29.13 10.75 8.75
N VAL A 74 -28.58 10.37 7.61
CA VAL A 74 -27.19 9.94 7.49
C VAL A 74 -26.50 10.87 6.51
N THR A 75 -25.38 11.46 6.93
CA THR A 75 -24.62 12.42 6.11
C THR A 75 -23.16 12.00 6.02
N ARG A 76 -22.64 11.94 4.81
CA ARG A 76 -21.21 11.72 4.54
C ARG A 76 -20.55 13.09 4.42
N LYS A 77 -19.63 13.40 5.34
CA LYS A 77 -18.86 14.66 5.32
C LYS A 77 -17.41 14.38 4.94
N ALA A 78 -16.85 15.24 4.08
CA ALA A 78 -15.41 15.24 3.84
C ALA A 78 -14.68 15.56 5.14
N ASP A 79 -13.63 14.76 5.46
CA ASP A 79 -12.81 14.94 6.64
C ASP A 79 -11.52 15.67 6.28
N LYS A 80 -10.69 15.08 5.45
CA LYS A 80 -9.41 15.66 5.01
C LYS A 80 -9.18 15.46 3.53
N GLU A 81 -8.40 16.36 2.94
CA GLU A 81 -7.90 16.23 1.58
C GLU A 81 -6.40 15.95 1.62
N TYR A 82 -5.94 15.02 0.77
CA TYR A 82 -4.54 14.67 0.61
C TYR A 82 -4.14 14.84 -0.84
N GLN A 83 -3.02 15.51 -1.09
CA GLN A 83 -2.43 15.60 -2.42
C GLN A 83 -1.70 14.30 -2.75
N VAL A 84 -1.86 13.80 -3.97
CA VAL A 84 -1.07 12.69 -4.48
C VAL A 84 0.09 13.23 -5.29
N GLU A 85 1.27 12.76 -4.96
CA GLU A 85 2.49 13.16 -5.65
C GLU A 85 2.81 12.20 -6.80
N TRP A 86 3.40 12.76 -7.85
CA TRP A 86 3.95 11.98 -8.93
C TRP A 86 5.20 11.22 -8.46
N PHE A 87 5.32 9.98 -8.85
CA PHE A 87 6.64 9.37 -8.90
C PHE A 87 7.20 9.50 -10.31
N LYS A 88 8.44 9.97 -10.40
CA LYS A 88 9.19 10.10 -11.66
C LYS A 88 10.57 9.54 -11.42
N LYS A 89 10.95 8.51 -12.14
CA LYS A 89 12.26 7.88 -12.02
C LYS A 89 12.90 7.80 -13.39
N ARG A 90 14.08 8.41 -13.51
CA ARG A 90 14.89 8.37 -14.71
C ARG A 90 16.01 7.37 -14.53
N ARG A 91 16.19 6.53 -15.51
CA ARG A 91 17.31 5.60 -15.62
C ARG A 91 18.15 6.02 -16.83
N ALA A 92 19.47 6.03 -16.69
CA ALA A 92 20.41 6.21 -17.76
C ALA A 92 21.46 5.10 -17.71
N VAL A 93 21.80 4.53 -18.88
CA VAL A 93 22.86 3.53 -19.02
C VAL A 93 23.83 4.04 -20.07
N SER A 94 25.11 4.12 -19.74
CA SER A 94 26.13 4.62 -20.65
C SER A 94 26.52 3.60 -21.71
N ALA A 95 27.00 4.06 -22.85
CA ALA A 95 27.49 3.22 -23.94
C ALA A 95 28.66 2.32 -23.46
N GLU A 96 29.52 2.81 -22.57
CA GLU A 96 30.63 2.05 -22.02
C GLU A 96 30.15 0.89 -21.13
N ALA A 97 29.10 1.12 -20.32
CA ALA A 97 28.51 0.06 -19.48
C ALA A 97 27.91 -1.05 -20.38
N ILE A 98 27.25 -0.63 -21.45
CA ILE A 98 26.66 -1.54 -22.44
C ILE A 98 27.78 -2.34 -23.15
N ALA A 99 28.87 -1.68 -23.53
CA ALA A 99 29.99 -2.33 -24.20
C ALA A 99 30.72 -3.35 -23.29
N ARG A 100 30.83 -3.07 -21.98
CA ARG A 100 31.53 -3.95 -21.05
C ARG A 100 30.72 -5.15 -20.57
N HIS A 101 29.44 -4.94 -20.30
CA HIS A 101 28.58 -5.93 -19.62
C HIS A 101 27.46 -6.48 -20.52
N GLY A 102 27.33 -5.97 -21.73
CA GLY A 102 26.18 -6.24 -22.59
C GLY A 102 24.93 -5.42 -22.17
N ALA A 103 24.11 -5.10 -23.16
CA ALA A 103 22.92 -4.26 -22.96
C ALA A 103 21.96 -4.87 -21.90
N SER A 104 21.70 -6.18 -22.02
CA SER A 104 20.73 -6.86 -21.17
C SER A 104 21.12 -6.76 -19.69
N LEU A 105 22.35 -7.13 -19.31
CA LEU A 105 22.76 -7.16 -17.92
C LEU A 105 22.78 -5.76 -17.28
N ALA A 106 23.33 -4.77 -18.00
CA ALA A 106 23.41 -3.39 -17.50
C ALA A 106 22.02 -2.77 -17.28
N ILE A 107 21.07 -3.02 -18.21
CA ILE A 107 19.70 -2.54 -18.12
C ILE A 107 18.95 -3.27 -16.99
N ASP A 108 19.01 -4.60 -16.91
CA ASP A 108 18.28 -5.39 -15.91
C ASP A 108 18.67 -5.04 -14.47
N GLN A 109 19.97 -4.83 -14.19
CA GLN A 109 20.41 -4.42 -12.85
C GLN A 109 19.92 -3.03 -12.47
N ALA A 110 19.92 -2.09 -13.41
CA ALA A 110 19.41 -0.75 -13.16
C ALA A 110 17.88 -0.79 -12.91
N ASP A 111 17.15 -1.57 -13.71
CA ASP A 111 15.71 -1.72 -13.58
C ASP A 111 15.30 -2.32 -12.24
N GLN A 112 15.96 -3.37 -11.79
CA GLN A 112 15.67 -3.98 -10.48
C GLN A 112 15.85 -2.98 -9.33
N ARG A 113 16.83 -2.10 -9.39
CA ARG A 113 17.05 -1.06 -8.37
C ARG A 113 15.93 -0.02 -8.39
N VAL A 114 15.58 0.48 -9.57
CA VAL A 114 14.48 1.45 -9.73
C VAL A 114 13.16 0.84 -9.26
N MET A 115 12.89 -0.42 -9.62
CA MET A 115 11.68 -1.14 -9.18
C MET A 115 11.59 -1.20 -7.65
N ARG A 116 12.66 -1.63 -6.98
CA ARG A 116 12.71 -1.71 -5.51
C ARG A 116 12.50 -0.35 -4.85
N GLU A 117 13.04 0.70 -5.44
CA GLU A 117 12.90 2.06 -4.90
C GLU A 117 11.46 2.57 -4.99
N ILE A 118 10.79 2.34 -6.14
CA ILE A 118 9.38 2.68 -6.31
C ILE A 118 8.51 1.88 -5.33
N GLN A 119 8.74 0.56 -5.22
CA GLN A 119 8.03 -0.30 -4.29
C GLN A 119 8.17 0.16 -2.83
N ASN A 120 9.40 0.51 -2.43
CA ASN A 120 9.67 1.01 -1.08
C ASN A 120 8.98 2.35 -0.82
N LYS A 121 8.96 3.24 -1.81
CA LYS A 121 8.24 4.51 -1.69
C LYS A 121 6.74 4.26 -1.47
N ILE A 122 6.11 3.42 -2.27
CA ILE A 122 4.68 3.09 -2.14
C ILE A 122 4.37 2.52 -0.74
N LYS A 123 5.19 1.59 -0.26
CA LYS A 123 5.04 1.01 1.08
C LYS A 123 5.18 2.08 2.18
N THR A 124 6.19 2.93 2.07
CA THR A 124 6.44 3.99 3.05
C THR A 124 5.32 5.02 3.06
N ASP A 125 4.84 5.44 1.89
CA ASP A 125 3.76 6.41 1.77
C ASP A 125 2.45 5.86 2.36
N PHE A 126 2.13 4.60 2.05
CA PHE A 126 0.97 3.92 2.62
C PHE A 126 1.07 3.79 4.14
N PHE A 127 2.24 3.36 4.63
CA PHE A 127 2.45 3.22 6.06
C PHE A 127 2.41 4.57 6.79
N THR A 128 3.01 5.62 6.21
CA THR A 128 2.93 6.98 6.76
C THR A 128 1.47 7.44 6.89
N PHE A 129 0.64 7.09 5.92
CA PHE A 129 -0.80 7.36 6.00
C PHE A 129 -1.46 6.57 7.16
N LEU A 130 -1.20 5.26 7.29
CA LEU A 130 -1.75 4.44 8.38
C LEU A 130 -1.31 4.95 9.75
N SER A 131 -0.08 5.44 9.89
CA SER A 131 0.46 5.94 11.17
C SER A 131 -0.23 7.22 11.68
N THR A 132 -1.04 7.88 10.84
CA THR A 132 -1.88 9.01 11.26
C THR A 132 -3.17 8.57 11.96
N ALA A 133 -3.34 7.27 12.24
CA ALA A 133 -4.53 6.69 12.85
C ALA A 133 -4.99 7.45 14.09
N PRO A 134 -6.23 7.96 14.10
CA PRO A 134 -6.76 8.72 15.23
C PRO A 134 -7.20 7.83 16.40
N THR A 135 -7.51 6.56 16.13
CA THR A 135 -8.02 5.62 17.13
C THR A 135 -6.89 4.78 17.70
N LYS A 136 -6.68 4.88 19.02
CA LYS A 136 -5.60 4.20 19.72
C LYS A 136 -6.14 3.24 20.78
N VAL A 137 -5.50 2.08 20.91
CA VAL A 137 -5.77 1.08 21.93
C VAL A 137 -4.45 0.54 22.48
N ASN A 138 -4.50 -0.19 23.60
CA ASN A 138 -3.35 -0.85 24.18
C ASN A 138 -3.64 -2.34 24.33
N GLY A 139 -2.63 -3.17 24.16
CA GLY A 139 -2.75 -4.62 24.36
C GLY A 139 -1.50 -5.22 24.98
N THR A 140 -1.66 -6.21 25.85
CA THR A 140 -0.54 -6.89 26.50
C THR A 140 0.04 -7.94 25.56
N GLY A 141 1.28 -7.76 25.16
CA GLY A 141 1.95 -8.58 24.15
C GLY A 141 1.36 -8.42 22.75
N LEU A 142 1.99 -9.04 21.75
CA LEU A 142 1.57 -8.96 20.35
C LEU A 142 0.14 -9.50 20.14
N GLN A 143 -0.19 -10.64 20.74
CA GLN A 143 -1.51 -11.25 20.63
C GLN A 143 -2.60 -10.36 21.23
N GLY A 144 -2.33 -9.76 22.42
CA GLY A 144 -3.27 -8.84 23.05
C GLY A 144 -3.49 -7.58 22.24
N ALA A 145 -2.44 -7.02 21.63
CA ALA A 145 -2.54 -5.85 20.77
C ALA A 145 -3.39 -6.15 19.52
N LEU A 146 -3.16 -7.29 18.85
CA LEU A 146 -3.96 -7.74 17.72
C LEU A 146 -5.44 -7.94 18.10
N ALA A 147 -5.71 -8.60 19.24
CA ALA A 147 -7.08 -8.83 19.72
C ALA A 147 -7.82 -7.52 20.03
N GLN A 148 -7.12 -6.53 20.63
CA GLN A 148 -7.71 -5.22 20.92
C GLN A 148 -8.02 -4.42 19.64
N THR A 149 -7.15 -4.46 18.63
CA THR A 149 -7.45 -3.81 17.34
C THR A 149 -8.64 -4.46 16.65
N TRP A 150 -8.72 -5.79 16.64
CA TRP A 150 -9.84 -6.52 16.10
C TRP A 150 -11.15 -6.16 16.82
N GLY A 151 -11.17 -6.26 18.15
CA GLY A 151 -12.35 -5.95 18.96
C GLY A 151 -12.81 -4.50 18.76
N LYS A 152 -11.88 -3.55 18.65
CA LYS A 152 -12.22 -2.16 18.38
C LYS A 152 -12.83 -1.96 16.99
N LEU A 153 -12.31 -2.63 15.97
CA LEU A 153 -12.88 -2.56 14.61
C LEU A 153 -14.31 -3.12 14.55
N GLN A 154 -14.63 -4.16 15.33
CA GLN A 154 -15.99 -4.70 15.41
C GLN A 154 -17.01 -3.73 16.01
N THR A 155 -16.55 -2.66 16.69
CA THR A 155 -17.47 -1.62 17.21
C THR A 155 -17.89 -0.61 16.12
N PHE A 156 -17.29 -0.66 14.92
CA PHE A 156 -17.65 0.19 13.80
C PHE A 156 -18.69 -0.52 12.93
N SER A 157 -19.90 0.00 12.88
CA SER A 157 -20.98 -0.57 12.07
C SER A 157 -20.71 -0.52 10.56
N GLU A 158 -19.75 0.32 10.13
CA GLU A 158 -19.33 0.44 8.73
C GLU A 158 -18.51 -0.76 8.27
N PHE A 159 -17.89 -1.50 9.20
CA PHE A 159 -16.98 -2.61 8.91
C PHE A 159 -17.49 -3.96 9.45
N ASP A 160 -18.78 -4.02 9.78
CA ASP A 160 -19.40 -5.24 10.31
C ASP A 160 -19.28 -6.39 9.29
N GLY A 161 -18.63 -7.48 9.73
CA GLY A 161 -18.36 -8.64 8.87
C GLY A 161 -17.21 -8.49 7.88
N SER A 162 -16.58 -7.33 7.76
CA SER A 162 -15.47 -7.12 6.83
C SER A 162 -14.20 -7.82 7.31
N PRO A 163 -13.45 -8.50 6.42
CA PRO A 163 -12.16 -9.07 6.77
C PRO A 163 -11.16 -7.97 7.16
N ILE A 164 -10.35 -8.26 8.18
CA ILE A 164 -9.39 -7.32 8.76
C ILE A 164 -7.98 -7.67 8.31
N VAL A 165 -7.19 -6.67 7.97
CA VAL A 165 -5.75 -6.76 7.75
C VAL A 165 -5.02 -6.03 8.86
N SER A 166 -3.96 -6.66 9.39
CA SER A 166 -3.11 -6.10 10.44
C SER A 166 -1.68 -5.98 9.96
N PHE A 167 -1.02 -4.89 10.36
CA PHE A 167 0.38 -4.58 10.01
C PHE A 167 1.21 -4.59 11.29
N VAL A 168 2.29 -5.38 11.29
CA VAL A 168 3.17 -5.58 12.46
C VAL A 168 4.64 -5.43 12.08
N ASN A 169 5.49 -5.08 13.04
CA ASN A 169 6.91 -5.05 12.83
C ASN A 169 7.50 -6.47 12.82
N SER A 170 8.51 -6.68 11.97
CA SER A 170 9.19 -7.97 11.86
C SER A 170 9.91 -8.39 13.16
N LEU A 171 10.40 -7.44 13.95
CA LEU A 171 11.05 -7.71 15.23
C LEU A 171 10.04 -8.15 16.28
N ASP A 172 8.86 -7.51 16.35
CA ASP A 172 7.80 -7.91 17.29
C ASP A 172 7.28 -9.32 17.00
N VAL A 173 7.22 -9.71 15.73
CA VAL A 173 6.88 -11.08 15.32
C VAL A 173 8.00 -12.05 15.69
N ALA A 174 9.27 -11.68 15.47
CA ALA A 174 10.41 -12.51 15.82
C ALA A 174 10.50 -12.74 17.34
N ASP A 175 10.30 -11.69 18.15
CA ASP A 175 10.27 -11.78 19.61
C ASP A 175 9.14 -12.73 20.06
N TYR A 176 7.95 -12.61 19.48
CA TYR A 176 6.83 -13.49 19.80
C TYR A 176 7.11 -14.96 19.42
N LEU A 177 7.69 -15.21 18.24
CA LEU A 177 8.03 -16.57 17.78
C LEU A 177 9.20 -17.17 18.55
N GLY A 178 10.12 -16.35 19.08
CA GLY A 178 11.21 -16.78 19.94
C GLY A 178 10.72 -17.37 21.26
N ASP A 179 9.62 -16.83 21.78
CA ASP A 179 9.04 -17.25 23.06
C ASP A 179 8.05 -18.42 22.93
N LYS A 180 7.52 -18.69 21.74
CA LYS A 180 6.47 -19.68 21.54
C LYS A 180 6.64 -20.46 20.25
N ALA A 181 6.49 -21.78 20.31
CA ALA A 181 6.47 -22.65 19.14
C ALA A 181 5.12 -22.49 18.41
N VAL A 182 5.02 -21.51 17.54
CA VAL A 182 3.84 -21.26 16.70
C VAL A 182 4.20 -21.49 15.25
N GLY A 183 3.49 -22.41 14.57
CA GLY A 183 3.53 -22.53 13.12
C GLY A 183 2.76 -21.38 12.48
N ALA A 184 3.31 -20.80 11.42
CA ALA A 184 2.61 -19.82 10.60
C ALA A 184 2.84 -20.12 9.12
N ASP A 185 1.77 -20.08 8.32
CA ASP A 185 1.88 -20.11 6.86
C ASP A 185 2.32 -18.74 6.37
N ALA A 186 3.50 -18.67 5.79
CA ALA A 186 4.09 -17.42 5.33
C ALA A 186 4.19 -17.39 3.80
N SER A 187 3.78 -16.28 3.20
CA SER A 187 4.03 -15.98 1.79
C SER A 187 4.66 -14.60 1.61
N ASN A 188 5.62 -14.50 0.69
CA ASN A 188 6.30 -13.23 0.41
C ASN A 188 5.81 -12.64 -0.92
N VAL A 189 5.25 -11.46 -0.85
CA VAL A 189 4.74 -10.71 -2.01
C VAL A 189 5.13 -9.25 -1.87
N PHE A 190 5.62 -8.65 -2.93
CA PHE A 190 6.02 -7.23 -2.96
C PHE A 190 7.04 -6.84 -1.87
N GLY A 191 7.86 -7.79 -1.41
CA GLY A 191 8.82 -7.58 -0.31
C GLY A 191 8.17 -7.39 1.06
N MET A 192 6.97 -7.92 1.24
CA MET A 192 6.26 -8.04 2.51
C MET A 192 5.98 -9.51 2.81
N THR A 193 5.94 -9.88 4.07
CA THR A 193 5.58 -11.24 4.51
C THR A 193 4.14 -11.24 5.01
N LEU A 194 3.28 -12.03 4.36
CA LEU A 194 1.92 -12.29 4.82
C LEU A 194 1.92 -13.54 5.69
N LEU A 195 1.39 -13.41 6.91
CA LEU A 195 1.08 -14.53 7.80
C LEU A 195 -0.44 -14.75 7.80
N LYS A 196 -0.88 -15.93 7.37
CA LYS A 196 -2.30 -16.30 7.40
C LYS A 196 -2.62 -17.02 8.70
N ASN A 197 -3.81 -16.75 9.24
CA ASN A 197 -4.31 -17.35 10.49
C ASN A 197 -3.34 -17.20 11.68
N PHE A 198 -2.57 -16.11 11.70
CA PHE A 198 -1.62 -15.84 12.76
C PHE A 198 -2.34 -15.23 13.96
N LEU A 199 -2.23 -15.89 15.12
CA LEU A 199 -2.84 -15.44 16.39
C LEU A 199 -4.37 -15.18 16.32
N GLY A 200 -5.08 -15.91 15.45
CA GLY A 200 -6.52 -15.75 15.24
C GLY A 200 -6.90 -14.66 14.23
N MET A 201 -5.91 -13.94 13.67
CA MET A 201 -6.12 -12.95 12.61
C MET A 201 -5.97 -13.60 11.24
N GLN A 202 -6.88 -13.29 10.31
CA GLN A 202 -6.87 -13.88 8.98
C GLN A 202 -5.65 -13.45 8.16
N ASN A 203 -5.33 -12.14 8.18
CA ASN A 203 -4.25 -11.55 7.40
C ASN A 203 -3.38 -10.65 8.27
N VAL A 204 -2.14 -11.08 8.52
CA VAL A 204 -1.14 -10.28 9.23
C VAL A 204 0.04 -10.03 8.29
N ILE A 205 0.29 -8.77 7.99
CA ILE A 205 1.36 -8.34 7.09
C ILE A 205 2.52 -7.83 7.92
N VAL A 206 3.67 -8.46 7.71
CA VAL A 206 4.90 -8.13 8.41
C VAL A 206 5.71 -7.13 7.60
N LEU A 207 5.97 -5.97 8.18
CA LEU A 207 6.69 -4.87 7.55
C LEU A 207 7.77 -4.32 8.48
N PRO A 208 9.01 -4.17 8.00
CA PRO A 208 10.08 -3.54 8.79
C PRO A 208 9.85 -2.04 9.06
N ASN A 209 8.99 -1.41 8.25
CA ASN A 209 8.68 0.02 8.36
C ASN A 209 7.68 0.35 9.47
N VAL A 210 6.98 -0.65 10.02
CA VAL A 210 6.11 -0.47 11.18
C VAL A 210 6.99 -0.19 12.40
N PRO A 211 6.74 0.86 13.21
CA PRO A 211 7.48 1.07 14.44
C PRO A 211 7.36 -0.13 15.37
N GLN A 212 8.49 -0.57 15.96
CA GLN A 212 8.49 -1.64 16.95
C GLN A 212 7.58 -1.27 18.14
N GLY A 213 6.86 -2.25 18.66
CA GLY A 213 5.91 -2.05 19.74
C GLY A 213 4.55 -1.50 19.31
N LYS A 214 4.30 -1.42 17.99
CA LYS A 214 3.00 -0.95 17.45
C LYS A 214 2.40 -1.91 16.44
N VAL A 215 1.08 -1.99 16.45
CA VAL A 215 0.27 -2.73 15.48
C VAL A 215 -0.75 -1.77 14.87
N TYR A 216 -0.93 -1.84 13.57
CA TYR A 216 -1.98 -1.11 12.87
C TYR A 216 -2.94 -2.09 12.23
N SER A 217 -4.24 -1.89 12.41
CA SER A 217 -5.26 -2.76 11.81
C SER A 217 -6.38 -1.92 11.19
N THR A 218 -6.91 -2.41 10.08
CA THR A 218 -8.07 -1.79 9.42
C THR A 218 -8.86 -2.85 8.66
N ALA A 219 -10.12 -2.55 8.35
CA ALA A 219 -10.89 -3.38 7.45
C ALA A 219 -10.32 -3.30 6.02
N ILE A 220 -10.34 -4.40 5.30
CA ILE A 220 -9.84 -4.46 3.91
C ILE A 220 -10.62 -3.50 3.01
N GLU A 221 -11.92 -3.41 3.17
CA GLU A 221 -12.79 -2.52 2.40
C GLU A 221 -12.49 -1.03 2.61
N ASN A 222 -11.85 -0.70 3.72
CA ASN A 222 -11.42 0.67 4.02
C ASN A 222 -10.18 1.08 3.22
N ILE A 223 -9.44 0.13 2.64
CA ILE A 223 -8.24 0.43 1.86
C ILE A 223 -8.61 0.63 0.39
N VAL A 224 -8.22 1.77 -0.16
CA VAL A 224 -8.48 2.17 -1.54
C VAL A 224 -7.17 2.51 -2.24
N LEU A 225 -7.03 2.08 -3.49
CA LEU A 225 -5.96 2.53 -4.39
C LEU A 225 -6.46 3.72 -5.21
N ALA A 226 -5.95 4.91 -4.93
CA ALA A 226 -6.08 6.04 -5.84
C ALA A 226 -4.92 6.07 -6.82
N TYR A 227 -5.19 6.27 -8.10
CA TYR A 227 -4.18 6.28 -9.14
C TYR A 227 -4.51 7.26 -10.26
N LEU A 228 -3.48 7.78 -10.92
CA LEU A 228 -3.64 8.50 -12.16
C LEU A 228 -3.76 7.49 -13.29
N ASP A 229 -4.88 7.51 -14.01
CA ASP A 229 -5.01 6.73 -15.23
C ASP A 229 -4.26 7.43 -16.37
N VAL A 230 -3.07 6.92 -16.67
CA VAL A 230 -2.24 7.48 -17.75
C VAL A 230 -2.86 7.20 -19.10
N ASN A 231 -3.54 6.05 -19.30
CA ASN A 231 -4.17 5.68 -20.57
C ASN A 231 -5.36 6.60 -20.90
N GLY A 232 -6.12 7.00 -19.88
CA GLY A 232 -7.30 7.86 -20.02
C GLY A 232 -6.98 9.36 -20.07
N SER A 233 -5.71 9.76 -20.05
CA SER A 233 -5.28 11.15 -20.00
C SER A 233 -4.50 11.57 -21.25
N ASP A 234 -4.51 12.87 -21.59
CA ASP A 234 -3.70 13.44 -22.66
C ASP A 234 -2.19 13.17 -22.49
N LEU A 235 -1.77 12.90 -21.24
CA LEU A 235 -0.40 12.58 -20.89
C LEU A 235 0.09 11.28 -21.55
N GLY A 236 -0.78 10.27 -21.66
CA GLY A 236 -0.45 9.02 -22.33
C GLY A 236 -0.05 9.23 -23.76
N GLY A 237 -0.83 10.04 -24.50
CA GLY A 237 -0.54 10.35 -25.90
C GLY A 237 0.67 11.26 -26.12
N MET A 238 1.03 12.10 -25.14
CA MET A 238 2.12 13.09 -25.29
C MET A 238 3.48 12.60 -24.77
N PHE A 239 3.48 11.80 -23.70
CA PHE A 239 4.70 11.48 -22.96
C PHE A 239 4.94 9.99 -22.75
N ALA A 240 4.01 9.11 -23.05
CA ALA A 240 4.19 7.68 -22.85
C ALA A 240 4.47 6.97 -24.17
N ASP A 241 5.60 6.27 -24.26
CA ASP A 241 5.88 5.33 -25.35
C ASP A 241 5.19 3.99 -25.09
N TYR A 242 5.02 3.65 -23.81
CA TYR A 242 4.37 2.41 -23.40
C TYR A 242 3.68 2.58 -22.04
N THR A 243 2.47 2.05 -21.94
CA THR A 243 1.69 1.88 -20.70
C THR A 243 1.16 0.45 -20.66
N ASP A 244 0.92 -0.07 -19.45
CA ASP A 244 0.24 -1.33 -19.27
C ASP A 244 -1.30 -1.18 -19.38
N GLU A 245 -2.01 -2.29 -19.40
CA GLU A 245 -3.48 -2.30 -19.46
C GLU A 245 -4.13 -1.60 -18.26
N THR A 246 -3.45 -1.56 -17.13
CA THR A 246 -3.98 -0.94 -15.90
C THR A 246 -3.81 0.58 -15.87
N GLY A 247 -2.97 1.16 -16.71
CA GLY A 247 -2.67 2.60 -16.72
C GLY A 247 -1.97 3.14 -15.48
N LEU A 248 -1.47 2.26 -14.59
CA LEU A 248 -0.86 2.66 -13.32
C LEU A 248 0.53 3.27 -13.46
N ILE A 249 1.25 2.87 -14.51
CA ILE A 249 2.60 3.34 -14.79
C ILE A 249 2.80 3.49 -16.30
N ALA A 250 3.54 4.50 -16.65
CA ALA A 250 3.98 4.70 -18.03
C ALA A 250 5.50 4.79 -18.11
N SER A 251 6.02 4.52 -19.28
CA SER A 251 7.42 4.70 -19.61
C SER A 251 7.60 5.51 -20.86
N SER A 252 8.63 6.33 -20.86
CA SER A 252 9.15 7.03 -22.04
C SER A 252 10.66 6.80 -22.14
N ARG A 253 11.18 6.84 -23.36
CA ARG A 253 12.58 6.55 -23.59
C ARG A 253 13.16 7.49 -24.66
N ASP A 254 14.45 7.76 -24.51
CA ASP A 254 15.20 8.56 -25.47
C ASP A 254 16.71 8.24 -25.40
N ARG A 255 17.42 8.67 -26.40
CA ARG A 255 18.88 8.61 -26.48
C ARG A 255 19.47 10.00 -26.33
N SER A 256 20.32 10.18 -25.35
CA SER A 256 21.09 11.42 -25.21
C SER A 256 22.41 11.29 -25.97
N LEU A 257 22.53 12.07 -27.04
CA LEU A 257 23.76 12.12 -27.86
C LEU A 257 24.87 12.91 -27.18
N ASN A 258 24.51 13.80 -26.23
CA ASN A 258 25.49 14.64 -25.54
C ASN A 258 26.45 13.84 -24.66
N ASN A 259 25.98 12.70 -24.13
CA ASN A 259 26.71 11.87 -23.19
C ASN A 259 26.69 10.39 -23.55
N LEU A 260 26.22 10.03 -24.74
CA LEU A 260 26.10 8.65 -25.24
C LEU A 260 25.41 7.73 -24.21
N THR A 261 24.25 8.17 -23.68
CA THR A 261 23.42 7.36 -22.78
C THR A 261 22.11 6.95 -23.42
N TYR A 262 21.64 5.75 -23.06
CA TYR A 262 20.28 5.30 -23.28
C TYR A 262 19.45 5.58 -22.02
N GLU A 263 18.40 6.33 -22.17
CA GLU A 263 17.60 6.84 -21.05
C GLU A 263 16.17 6.30 -21.10
N SER A 264 15.63 6.01 -19.94
CA SER A 264 14.21 5.69 -19.77
C SER A 264 13.67 6.42 -18.55
N VAL A 265 12.46 6.95 -18.67
CA VAL A 265 11.73 7.60 -17.60
C VAL A 265 10.50 6.76 -17.30
N PHE A 266 10.31 6.41 -16.04
CA PHE A 266 9.12 5.75 -15.52
C PHE A 266 8.34 6.76 -14.69
N PHE A 267 7.05 6.90 -14.96
CA PHE A 267 6.22 7.88 -14.25
C PHE A 267 4.80 7.37 -14.04
N GLY A 268 4.18 7.91 -13.01
CA GLY A 268 2.81 7.62 -12.62
C GLY A 268 2.49 8.32 -11.30
N ALA A 269 1.28 8.17 -10.85
CA ALA A 269 0.87 8.61 -9.53
C ALA A 269 -0.11 7.60 -8.95
N LEU A 270 0.24 7.03 -7.80
CA LEU A 270 -0.62 6.11 -7.09
C LEU A 270 -0.41 6.27 -5.58
N LYS A 271 -1.48 6.07 -4.83
CA LYS A 271 -1.44 6.10 -3.37
C LYS A 271 -2.48 5.14 -2.79
N LEU A 272 -2.01 4.29 -1.89
CA LEU A 272 -2.90 3.51 -1.04
C LEU A 272 -3.28 4.36 0.17
N PHE A 273 -4.57 4.38 0.52
CA PHE A 273 -5.07 5.12 1.67
C PHE A 273 -6.30 4.45 2.27
N ALA A 274 -6.64 4.81 3.51
CA ALA A 274 -7.90 4.41 4.13
C ALA A 274 -8.95 5.51 3.92
N GLU A 275 -10.10 5.17 3.37
CA GLU A 275 -11.19 6.12 3.09
C GLU A 275 -11.73 6.74 4.38
N ILE A 276 -11.84 5.92 5.44
CA ILE A 276 -12.29 6.33 6.76
C ILE A 276 -11.11 6.22 7.72
N PRO A 277 -10.36 7.31 8.00
CA PRO A 277 -9.19 7.26 8.88
C PRO A 277 -9.50 6.77 10.30
N ALA A 278 -10.71 7.06 10.82
CA ALA A 278 -11.15 6.57 12.12
C ALA A 278 -11.19 5.04 12.22
N GLY A 279 -11.35 4.35 11.07
CA GLY A 279 -11.31 2.90 10.95
C GLY A 279 -9.89 2.31 10.85
N VAL A 280 -8.85 3.10 11.04
CA VAL A 280 -7.49 2.63 11.24
C VAL A 280 -7.18 2.65 12.73
N ILE A 281 -6.92 1.50 13.32
CA ILE A 281 -6.66 1.35 14.75
C ILE A 281 -5.16 1.15 14.98
N GLU A 282 -4.56 1.99 15.82
CA GLU A 282 -3.19 1.81 16.32
C GLU A 282 -3.24 1.14 17.69
N ALA A 283 -2.60 -0.01 17.85
CA ALA A 283 -2.38 -0.62 19.17
C ALA A 283 -0.92 -0.48 19.58
N THR A 284 -0.71 -0.14 20.85
CA THR A 284 0.61 -0.21 21.47
C THR A 284 0.76 -1.57 22.19
N ILE A 285 1.85 -2.28 21.88
CA ILE A 285 2.21 -3.54 22.54
C ILE A 285 2.79 -3.22 23.92
N GLN A 286 2.08 -3.55 24.97
CA GLN A 286 2.56 -3.40 26.34
C GLN A 286 3.32 -4.64 26.77
N ASN A 287 4.45 -4.47 27.43
CA ASN A 287 5.24 -5.58 27.93
C ASN A 287 4.52 -6.21 29.16
N PRO A 288 4.29 -7.51 29.22
CA PRO A 288 3.59 -8.15 30.33
C PRO A 288 4.29 -7.94 31.69
N ALA A 289 5.61 -7.67 31.71
CA ALA A 289 6.37 -7.39 32.92
C ALA A 289 6.06 -6.02 33.58
N ALA A 290 5.51 -5.05 32.82
CA ALA A 290 5.21 -3.71 33.35
C ALA A 290 3.84 -3.62 34.05
N ALA A 291 2.99 -4.64 33.91
CA ALA A 291 1.64 -4.65 34.50
C ALA A 291 1.58 -5.20 35.95
N SER A 292 2.69 -5.66 36.52
CA SER A 292 2.71 -6.38 37.81
C SER A 292 3.38 -5.67 38.99
N GLU A 293 3.68 -4.36 38.87
CA GLU A 293 4.09 -3.61 40.08
C GLU A 293 2.86 -3.04 40.80
N PRO A 294 2.41 -3.60 41.92
CA PRO A 294 1.45 -2.92 42.78
C PRO A 294 2.14 -1.68 43.37
N SER A 295 1.50 -0.53 43.20
CA SER A 295 1.92 0.70 43.90
C SER A 295 2.01 0.45 45.38
N THR A 296 3.21 0.19 45.92
CA THR A 296 3.45 0.24 47.34
C THR A 296 3.34 1.69 47.80
N SER A 297 2.14 2.07 48.24
CA SER A 297 1.98 3.28 49.04
C SER A 297 2.69 3.08 50.36
N SER A 298 3.85 3.71 50.49
CA SER A 298 4.49 3.88 51.82
C SER A 298 3.61 4.77 52.69
N LYS A 299 3.21 4.21 53.81
CA LYS A 299 2.70 4.98 54.96
C LYS A 299 3.77 5.89 55.52
#